data_433be210390d266dfa40af78f9429eeb
#
_entry.id   433be210390d266dfa40af78f9429eeb
#
_cell.length_a   1.000
_cell.length_b   1.000
_cell.length_c   1.000
_cell.angle_alpha   90.00
_cell.angle_beta   90.00
_cell.angle_gamma   90.00
#
_symmetry.space_group_name_H-M   'P 1'
#
loop_
_entity.id
_entity.type
_entity.pdbx_description
1 polymer ?
#
loop_
_entity_poly.entity_id
_entity_poly.type
_entity_poly.pdbx_seq_one_letter_code
_entity_poly.pdbx_strand_id
1 'polypeptide(L)'
;MNTKKIAIIGAGSWGTALSLHLAEKFEQVSLWVYEKELCHLILRERKNKWFLPDFQLPDNITPNNSIEAVMRDQSVILMVVPTPTLRNIMSQLEP
;
A
#
# COMPACT_ATOMS: atom_id res chain seq x y z
N MET A 1 -20.61 8.87 -5.02
CA MET A 1 -19.35 9.59 -5.05
C MET A 1 -18.41 9.08 -3.98
N ASN A 2 -17.18 8.82 -4.32
CA ASN A 2 -16.29 8.11 -3.43
C ASN A 2 -15.11 8.98 -3.00
N THR A 3 -15.26 9.67 -1.87
CA THR A 3 -14.23 10.53 -1.31
C THR A 3 -13.40 9.81 -0.24
N LYS A 4 -13.58 8.51 -0.12
CA LYS A 4 -12.93 7.75 0.93
C LYS A 4 -11.48 7.41 0.59
N LYS A 5 -10.69 7.26 1.64
CA LYS A 5 -9.29 6.87 1.54
C LYS A 5 -9.10 5.50 2.16
N ILE A 6 -8.26 4.69 1.54
CA ILE A 6 -7.94 3.36 2.05
C ILE A 6 -6.44 3.17 2.12
N ALA A 7 -5.99 2.50 3.17
CA ALA A 7 -4.60 2.10 3.31
C ALA A 7 -4.48 0.60 3.11
N ILE A 8 -3.51 0.20 2.29
CA ILE A 8 -3.16 -1.21 2.08
C ILE A 8 -1.80 -1.44 2.72
N ILE A 9 -1.74 -2.29 3.72
CA ILE A 9 -0.50 -2.57 4.43
C ILE A 9 0.11 -3.84 3.86
N GLY A 10 1.08 -3.67 2.98
CA GLY A 10 1.78 -4.77 2.32
C GLY A 10 1.71 -4.66 0.81
N ALA A 11 2.90 -4.58 0.18
CA ALA A 11 3.02 -4.39 -1.26
C ALA A 11 3.55 -5.62 -2.00
N GLY A 12 3.18 -6.82 -1.53
CA GLY A 12 3.40 -8.03 -2.29
C GLY A 12 2.43 -8.13 -3.44
N SER A 13 2.34 -9.30 -4.06
CA SER A 13 1.43 -9.51 -5.19
C SER A 13 -0.02 -9.22 -4.83
N TRP A 14 -0.49 -9.71 -3.70
CA TRP A 14 -1.86 -9.53 -3.26
C TRP A 14 -2.18 -8.08 -2.93
N GLY A 15 -1.30 -7.42 -2.15
CA GLY A 15 -1.53 -6.03 -1.77
C GLY A 15 -1.54 -5.11 -2.98
N THR A 16 -0.64 -5.34 -3.93
CA THR A 16 -0.59 -4.54 -5.15
C THR A 16 -1.82 -4.79 -6.02
N ALA A 17 -2.25 -6.05 -6.17
CA ALA A 17 -3.44 -6.39 -6.96
C ALA A 17 -4.70 -5.77 -6.33
N LEU A 18 -4.82 -5.83 -5.01
CA LEU A 18 -5.95 -5.21 -4.31
C LEU A 18 -5.93 -3.69 -4.49
N SER A 19 -4.75 -3.08 -4.45
CA SER A 19 -4.62 -1.63 -4.67
C SER A 19 -5.15 -1.23 -6.04
N LEU A 20 -4.81 -2.01 -7.07
CA LEU A 20 -5.30 -1.75 -8.42
C LEU A 20 -6.82 -1.81 -8.49
N HIS A 21 -7.40 -2.83 -7.87
CA HIS A 21 -8.85 -3.00 -7.85
C HIS A 21 -9.54 -1.88 -7.07
N LEU A 22 -9.00 -1.54 -5.91
CA LEU A 22 -9.61 -0.55 -5.02
C LEU A 22 -9.38 0.89 -5.50
N ALA A 23 -8.36 1.13 -6.32
CA ALA A 23 -8.12 2.45 -6.88
C ALA A 23 -9.28 2.93 -7.77
N GLU A 24 -10.08 2.00 -8.29
CA GLU A 24 -11.27 2.34 -9.06
C GLU A 24 -12.44 2.77 -8.15
N LYS A 25 -12.39 2.39 -6.88
CA LYS A 25 -13.50 2.58 -5.94
C LYS A 25 -13.23 3.65 -4.88
N PHE A 26 -11.95 3.97 -4.64
CA PHE A 26 -11.56 4.92 -3.61
C PHE A 26 -10.85 6.11 -4.25
N GLU A 27 -11.02 7.27 -3.65
CA GLU A 27 -10.35 8.47 -4.12
C GLU A 27 -8.84 8.36 -4.01
N GLN A 28 -8.36 7.76 -2.91
CA GLN A 28 -6.94 7.65 -2.61
C GLN A 28 -6.64 6.28 -2.01
N VAL A 29 -5.65 5.59 -2.58
CA VAL A 29 -5.13 4.34 -2.04
C VAL A 29 -3.70 4.58 -1.58
N SER A 30 -3.45 4.45 -0.29
CA SER A 30 -2.11 4.55 0.28
C SER A 30 -1.56 3.15 0.46
N LEU A 31 -0.46 2.85 -0.20
CA LEU A 31 0.13 1.51 -0.20
C LEU A 31 1.42 1.52 0.63
N TRP A 32 1.43 0.78 1.73
CA TRP A 32 2.64 0.68 2.53
C TRP A 32 3.58 -0.34 1.92
N VAL A 33 4.79 0.10 1.61
CA VAL A 33 5.82 -0.72 1.00
C VAL A 33 6.95 -0.89 2.01
N TYR A 34 7.07 -2.10 2.54
CA TYR A 34 8.07 -2.39 3.57
C TYR A 34 9.50 -2.14 3.07
N GLU A 35 9.79 -2.61 1.87
CA GLU A 35 11.12 -2.47 1.28
C GLU A 35 11.28 -1.07 0.69
N LYS A 36 12.23 -0.33 1.24
CA LYS A 36 12.49 1.04 0.82
C LYS A 36 12.86 1.14 -0.66
N GLU A 37 13.65 0.20 -1.14
CA GLU A 37 14.05 0.17 -2.56
C GLU A 37 12.86 -0.04 -3.47
N LEU A 38 11.96 -0.94 -3.10
CA LEU A 38 10.75 -1.19 -3.87
C LEU A 38 9.84 0.05 -3.88
N CYS A 39 9.75 0.73 -2.75
CA CYS A 39 8.97 1.97 -2.67
C CYS A 39 9.48 3.01 -3.66
N HIS A 40 10.78 3.23 -3.72
CA HIS A 40 11.38 4.16 -4.67
C HIS A 40 11.14 3.71 -6.11
N LEU A 41 11.22 2.42 -6.36
CA LEU A 41 11.01 1.85 -7.69
C LEU A 41 9.56 2.10 -8.15
N ILE A 42 8.59 1.85 -7.27
CA ILE A 42 7.19 2.08 -7.59
C ILE A 42 6.91 3.56 -7.86
N LEU A 43 7.49 4.45 -7.06
CA LEU A 43 7.33 5.90 -7.28
C LEU A 43 7.89 6.34 -8.63
N ARG A 44 9.02 5.79 -9.02
CA ARG A 44 9.68 6.16 -10.27
C ARG A 44 9.03 5.54 -11.50
N GLU A 45 8.74 4.24 -11.42
CA GLU A 45 8.26 3.48 -12.57
C GLU A 45 6.75 3.33 -12.64
N ARG A 46 6.07 3.58 -11.54
CA ARG A 46 4.62 3.37 -11.40
C ARG A 46 4.22 1.93 -11.66
N LYS A 47 5.11 1.00 -11.30
CA LYS A 47 4.90 -0.44 -11.41
C LYS A 47 5.59 -1.13 -10.23
N ASN A 48 4.97 -2.18 -9.71
CA ASN A 48 5.63 -3.04 -8.73
C ASN A 48 6.37 -4.14 -9.49
N LYS A 49 7.59 -3.85 -9.92
CA LYS A 49 8.36 -4.76 -10.75
C LYS A 49 8.77 -6.05 -10.05
N TRP A 50 8.80 -6.06 -8.73
CA TRP A 50 9.18 -7.24 -7.96
C TRP A 50 8.06 -8.27 -7.89
N PHE A 51 6.82 -7.83 -7.71
CA PHE A 51 5.71 -8.72 -7.40
C PHE A 51 4.56 -8.70 -8.41
N LEU A 52 4.40 -7.63 -9.16
CA LEU A 52 3.31 -7.51 -10.13
C LEU A 52 3.74 -6.63 -11.30
N PRO A 53 4.74 -7.08 -12.10
CA PRO A 53 5.40 -6.21 -13.09
C PRO A 53 4.55 -5.82 -14.29
N ASP A 54 3.49 -6.57 -14.57
CA ASP A 54 2.74 -6.38 -15.82
C ASP A 54 1.67 -5.28 -15.74
N PHE A 55 1.48 -4.67 -14.58
CA PHE A 55 0.41 -3.70 -14.37
C PHE A 55 0.95 -2.35 -13.96
N GLN A 56 0.49 -1.30 -14.66
CA GLN A 56 0.83 0.06 -14.28
C GLN A 56 -0.12 0.55 -13.19
N LEU A 57 0.44 1.20 -12.16
CA LEU A 57 -0.33 1.70 -11.05
C LEU A 57 -0.89 3.09 -11.36
N PRO A 58 -2.20 3.31 -11.18
CA PRO A 58 -2.78 4.63 -11.41
C PRO A 58 -2.27 5.67 -10.40
N ASP A 59 -2.47 6.94 -10.73
CA ASP A 59 -1.93 8.04 -9.95
C ASP A 59 -2.50 8.16 -8.54
N ASN A 60 -3.68 7.62 -8.30
CA ASN A 60 -4.30 7.66 -6.97
C ASN A 60 -3.80 6.56 -6.03
N ILE A 61 -2.84 5.74 -6.48
CA ILE A 61 -2.11 4.83 -5.59
C ILE A 61 -0.81 5.52 -5.20
N THR A 62 -0.63 5.78 -3.90
CA THR A 62 0.55 6.43 -3.37
C THR A 62 1.33 5.45 -2.51
N PRO A 63 2.49 4.99 -2.98
CA PRO A 63 3.34 4.12 -2.16
C PRO A 63 4.08 4.96 -1.12
N ASN A 64 4.29 4.38 0.04
CA ASN A 64 5.04 5.04 1.11
C ASN A 64 5.69 3.97 1.99
N ASN A 65 6.90 4.23 2.41
CA ASN A 65 7.65 3.33 3.28
C ASN A 65 7.34 3.59 4.77
N SER A 66 6.75 4.73 5.10
CA SER A 66 6.36 5.05 6.48
C SER A 66 4.97 4.53 6.78
N ILE A 67 4.87 3.56 7.67
CA ILE A 67 3.58 2.99 8.02
C ILE A 67 2.67 4.02 8.71
N GLU A 68 3.25 4.91 9.51
CA GLU A 68 2.48 5.95 10.16
C GLU A 68 1.83 6.89 9.15
N ALA A 69 2.59 7.29 8.12
CA ALA A 69 2.07 8.16 7.08
C ALA A 69 0.97 7.46 6.29
N VAL A 70 1.15 6.17 6.00
CA VAL A 70 0.16 5.39 5.24
C VAL A 70 -1.15 5.25 6.00
N MET A 71 -1.08 5.07 7.31
CA MET A 71 -2.28 4.81 8.13
C MET A 71 -3.04 6.07 8.54
N ARG A 72 -2.45 7.25 8.30
CA ARG A 72 -3.05 8.52 8.76
C ARG A 72 -4.30 8.87 7.95
N ASP A 73 -5.37 9.24 8.65
CA ASP A 73 -6.61 9.77 8.06
C ASP A 73 -7.28 8.81 7.07
N GLN A 74 -7.15 7.52 7.30
CA GLN A 74 -7.76 6.53 6.43
C GLN A 74 -9.18 6.17 6.89
N SER A 75 -10.07 5.94 5.91
CA SER A 75 -11.41 5.43 6.20
C SER A 75 -11.37 3.92 6.47
N VAL A 76 -10.49 3.21 5.78
CA VAL A 76 -10.33 1.76 5.89
C VAL A 76 -8.86 1.42 5.84
N ILE A 77 -8.46 0.41 6.61
CA ILE A 77 -7.09 -0.10 6.59
C ILE A 77 -7.15 -1.61 6.39
N LEU A 78 -6.50 -2.10 5.32
CA LEU A 78 -6.42 -3.53 5.04
C LEU A 78 -5.00 -4.03 5.28
N MET A 79 -4.88 -5.07 6.08
CA MET A 79 -3.60 -5.72 6.36
C MET A 79 -3.41 -6.91 5.43
N VAL A 80 -2.40 -6.84 4.56
CA VAL A 80 -2.13 -7.87 3.55
C VAL A 80 -0.69 -8.31 3.68
N VAL A 81 -0.33 -8.78 4.86
CA VAL A 81 1.04 -9.21 5.18
C VAL A 81 1.02 -10.55 5.89
N PRO A 82 2.10 -11.34 5.80
CA PRO A 82 2.20 -12.58 6.59
C PRO A 82 2.12 -12.30 8.09
N THR A 83 1.63 -13.26 8.86
CA THR A 83 1.43 -13.11 10.30
C THR A 83 2.69 -12.63 11.05
N PRO A 84 3.89 -13.18 10.81
CA PRO A 84 5.08 -12.67 11.51
C PRO A 84 5.36 -11.20 11.22
N THR A 85 5.17 -10.76 9.98
CA THR A 85 5.33 -9.37 9.61
C THR A 85 4.29 -8.50 10.30
N LEU A 86 3.04 -9.00 10.39
CA LEU A 86 1.97 -8.28 11.06
C LEU A 86 2.31 -7.99 12.53
N ARG A 87 2.89 -8.96 13.23
CA ARG A 87 3.29 -8.77 14.63
C ARG A 87 4.32 -7.66 14.76
N ASN A 88 5.30 -7.62 13.87
CA ASN A 88 6.32 -6.57 13.88
C ASN A 88 5.71 -5.20 13.62
N ILE A 89 4.77 -5.12 12.70
CA ILE A 89 4.07 -3.87 12.38
C ILE A 89 3.27 -3.38 13.59
N MET A 90 2.50 -4.27 14.19
CA MET A 90 1.68 -3.90 15.35
C MET A 90 2.54 -3.46 16.52
N SER A 91 3.70 -4.08 16.71
CA SER A 91 4.64 -3.68 17.75
C SER A 91 5.15 -2.25 17.56
N GLN A 92 5.38 -1.85 16.30
CA GLN A 92 5.82 -0.49 15.97
C GLN A 92 4.73 0.55 16.23
N LEU A 93 3.48 0.16 16.18
CA LEU A 93 2.35 1.07 16.35
C LEU A 93 1.94 1.28 17.80
N GLU A 94 2.43 0.45 18.71
CA GLU A 94 2.15 0.60 20.13
C GLU A 94 2.92 1.79 20.70
N PRO A 95 2.27 2.60 21.54
CA PRO A 95 2.94 3.74 22.16
C PRO A 95 4.00 3.33 23.18
#